data_173fd132a05b7a5a6964f29aafc27431
#
_entry.id   173fd132a05b7a5a6964f29aafc27431
#
_cell.length_a   1.000
_cell.length_b   1.000
_cell.length_c   1.000
_cell.angle_alpha   90.00
_cell.angle_beta   90.00
_cell.angle_gamma   90.00
#
_symmetry.space_group_name_H-M   'P 1'
#
loop_
_entity.id
_entity.type
_entity.pdbx_description
1 polymer ?
#
loop_
_entity_poly.entity_id
_entity_poly.type
_entity_poly.pdbx_seq_one_letter_code
_entity_poly.pdbx_strand_id
1 'polypeptide(L)'
;NRGGKITFHGPGQLVIYPLINLKKRKKNIIDYINSLEEICIKAFKRNDIKLFRKKEKNRGLWVENNNELKKIIFIGLRYSKGIIHHGLSINFDLDLDNFQKIDPCGLNSKDISSLKELKINYNKRKIYQDLKEEFMKVFY
;
A
#
# COMPACT_ATOMS: atom_id res chain seq x y z
N ASN A 1 9.25 13.92 -7.46
CA ASN A 1 10.41 13.02 -7.37
C ASN A 1 10.29 12.14 -6.12
N ARG A 2 9.52 11.06 -6.19
CA ARG A 2 9.49 9.96 -5.23
C ARG A 2 10.39 8.83 -5.71
N GLY A 3 10.76 7.89 -4.83
CA GLY A 3 11.38 6.64 -5.24
C GLY A 3 10.38 5.78 -6.03
N GLY A 4 10.88 5.01 -6.99
CA GLY A 4 10.08 4.16 -7.87
C GLY A 4 9.75 4.80 -9.22
N LYS A 5 9.19 3.98 -10.13
CA LYS A 5 8.75 4.38 -11.46
C LYS A 5 7.39 5.08 -11.40
N ILE A 6 6.85 5.42 -12.59
CA ILE A 6 5.53 6.04 -12.76
C ILE A 6 4.41 5.18 -12.14
N THR A 7 3.40 5.79 -11.57
CA THR A 7 2.20 5.13 -11.05
C THR A 7 0.97 5.94 -11.42
N PHE A 8 -0.20 5.34 -11.28
CA PHE A 8 -1.49 5.99 -11.49
C PHE A 8 -2.22 6.14 -10.16
N HIS A 9 -2.88 7.28 -9.99
CA HIS A 9 -3.81 7.54 -8.90
C HIS A 9 -5.16 7.97 -9.48
N GLY A 10 -6.25 7.38 -9.00
CA GLY A 10 -7.58 7.64 -9.51
C GLY A 10 -8.70 7.31 -8.53
N PRO A 11 -9.95 7.60 -8.91
CA PRO A 11 -11.13 7.24 -8.12
C PRO A 11 -11.14 5.76 -7.75
N GLY A 12 -11.62 5.44 -6.55
CA GLY A 12 -11.63 4.06 -6.04
C GLY A 12 -10.34 3.64 -5.33
N GLN A 13 -9.31 4.50 -5.31
CA GLN A 13 -8.06 4.28 -4.56
C GLN A 13 -8.07 5.09 -3.27
N LEU A 14 -7.54 4.53 -2.19
CA LEU A 14 -7.21 5.27 -0.97
C LEU A 14 -5.72 5.59 -0.99
N VAL A 15 -5.37 6.87 -0.88
CA VAL A 15 -3.99 7.34 -0.78
C VAL A 15 -3.75 7.86 0.63
N ILE A 16 -2.68 7.40 1.27
CA ILE A 16 -2.31 7.77 2.64
C ILE A 16 -0.89 8.32 2.65
N TYR A 17 -0.74 9.56 3.11
CA TYR A 17 0.54 10.27 3.23
C TYR A 17 0.85 10.60 4.70
N PRO A 18 1.49 9.67 5.44
CA PRO A 18 1.92 9.97 6.80
C PRO A 18 3.13 10.91 6.77
N LEU A 19 3.05 12.03 7.46
CA LEU A 19 4.16 12.97 7.62
C LEU A 19 4.96 12.61 8.86
N ILE A 20 6.04 11.86 8.69
CA ILE A 20 6.83 11.31 9.80
C ILE A 20 8.27 11.82 9.73
N ASN A 21 8.75 12.35 10.87
CA ASN A 21 10.15 12.70 11.05
C ASN A 21 10.93 11.47 11.59
N LEU A 22 11.61 10.73 10.71
CA LEU A 22 12.36 9.53 11.10
C LEU A 22 13.57 9.86 11.96
N LYS A 23 14.21 11.02 11.74
CA LYS A 23 15.38 11.44 12.54
C LYS A 23 15.00 11.59 14.01
N LYS A 24 13.87 12.24 14.31
CA LYS A 24 13.38 12.37 15.69
C LYS A 24 13.01 11.02 16.31
N ARG A 25 12.59 10.05 15.50
CA ARG A 25 12.18 8.71 15.98
C ARG A 25 13.31 7.67 15.98
N LYS A 26 14.53 8.05 15.57
CA LYS A 26 15.70 7.15 15.47
C LYS A 26 15.38 5.86 14.68
N LYS A 27 14.52 5.95 13.67
CA LYS A 27 14.16 4.85 12.78
C LYS A 27 14.79 5.04 11.40
N ASN A 28 15.18 3.94 10.77
CA ASN A 28 15.61 3.96 9.38
C ASN A 28 14.39 3.78 8.43
N ILE A 29 14.62 3.96 7.13
CA ILE A 29 13.57 3.90 6.12
C ILE A 29 13.02 2.48 5.93
N ILE A 30 13.84 1.45 6.14
CA ILE A 30 13.43 0.05 5.99
C ILE A 30 12.48 -0.31 7.12
N ASP A 31 12.80 0.05 8.36
CA ASP A 31 11.92 -0.15 9.52
C ASP A 31 10.59 0.58 9.36
N TYR A 32 10.63 1.76 8.76
CA TYR A 32 9.42 2.51 8.46
C TYR A 32 8.53 1.81 7.42
N ILE A 33 9.12 1.31 6.32
CA ILE A 33 8.39 0.54 5.31
C ILE A 33 7.78 -0.73 5.94
N ASN A 34 8.56 -1.45 6.74
CA ASN A 34 8.07 -2.66 7.42
C ASN A 34 6.90 -2.32 8.37
N SER A 35 6.96 -1.17 9.04
CA SER A 35 5.86 -0.68 9.90
C SER A 35 4.61 -0.36 9.08
N LEU A 36 4.73 0.27 7.91
CA LEU A 36 3.59 0.55 7.02
C LEU A 36 2.93 -0.75 6.53
N GLU A 37 3.74 -1.73 6.12
CA GLU A 37 3.24 -3.04 5.70
C GLU A 37 2.52 -3.75 6.84
N GLU A 38 3.07 -3.73 8.05
CA GLU A 38 2.48 -4.36 9.23
C GLU A 38 1.13 -3.73 9.62
N ILE A 39 1.05 -2.40 9.58
CA ILE A 39 -0.20 -1.67 9.81
C ILE A 39 -1.29 -2.15 8.85
N CYS A 40 -0.97 -2.21 7.56
CA CYS A 40 -1.93 -2.68 6.55
C CYS A 40 -2.32 -4.14 6.77
N ILE A 41 -1.36 -5.03 7.05
CA ILE A 41 -1.64 -6.45 7.31
C ILE A 41 -2.59 -6.62 8.48
N LYS A 42 -2.37 -5.91 9.60
CA LYS A 42 -3.24 -5.97 10.78
C LYS A 42 -4.64 -5.43 10.50
N ALA A 43 -4.74 -4.28 9.84
CA ALA A 43 -6.02 -3.68 9.52
C ALA A 43 -6.86 -4.57 8.59
N PHE A 44 -6.23 -5.14 7.56
CA PHE A 44 -6.91 -6.03 6.62
C PHE A 44 -7.28 -7.38 7.24
N LYS A 45 -6.43 -7.93 8.12
CA LYS A 45 -6.73 -9.15 8.86
C LYS A 45 -8.00 -9.02 9.71
N ARG A 46 -8.26 -7.86 10.32
CA ARG A 46 -9.51 -7.57 11.05
C ARG A 46 -10.76 -7.57 10.16
N ASN A 47 -10.57 -7.58 8.86
CA ASN A 47 -11.62 -7.61 7.84
C ASN A 47 -11.58 -8.92 7.02
N ASP A 48 -10.98 -9.97 7.59
CA ASP A 48 -10.84 -11.31 7.01
C ASP A 48 -10.12 -11.33 5.65
N ILE A 49 -9.28 -10.32 5.39
CA ILE A 49 -8.46 -10.23 4.17
C ILE A 49 -7.01 -10.46 4.55
N LYS A 50 -6.43 -11.54 4.02
CA LYS A 50 -5.02 -11.89 4.24
C LYS A 50 -4.13 -11.22 3.20
N LEU A 51 -3.17 -10.43 3.67
CA LEU A 51 -2.17 -9.78 2.82
C LEU A 51 -0.82 -10.47 2.94
N PHE A 52 -0.07 -10.47 1.84
CA PHE A 52 1.24 -11.09 1.71
C PHE A 52 2.30 -10.06 1.33
N ARG A 53 3.51 -10.22 1.88
CA ARG A 53 4.70 -9.51 1.45
C ARG A 53 5.39 -10.27 0.33
N LYS A 54 5.96 -9.54 -0.63
CA LYS A 54 6.99 -10.07 -1.54
C LYS A 54 8.32 -9.42 -1.23
N LYS A 55 9.42 -10.18 -1.36
CA LYS A 55 10.77 -9.70 -1.07
C LYS A 55 11.27 -8.69 -2.11
N GLU A 56 12.12 -7.75 -1.65
CA GLU A 56 12.98 -6.84 -2.41
C GLU A 56 12.28 -5.85 -3.37
N LYS A 57 12.42 -6.02 -4.67
CA LYS A 57 12.01 -5.03 -5.70
C LYS A 57 10.51 -4.77 -5.78
N ASN A 58 9.69 -5.64 -5.20
CA ASN A 58 8.23 -5.60 -5.28
C ASN A 58 7.56 -5.19 -3.95
N ARG A 59 8.16 -4.26 -3.21
CA ARG A 59 7.59 -3.72 -1.97
C ARG A 59 6.15 -3.29 -2.13
N GLY A 60 5.36 -3.46 -1.08
CA GLY A 60 3.92 -3.32 -1.03
C GLY A 60 3.25 -4.64 -0.68
N LEU A 61 1.93 -4.72 -0.78
CA LEU A 61 1.21 -5.88 -0.29
C LEU A 61 0.30 -6.48 -1.37
N TRP A 62 0.20 -7.78 -1.29
CA TRP A 62 -0.43 -8.65 -2.26
C TRP A 62 -1.55 -9.42 -1.59
N VAL A 63 -2.58 -9.76 -2.34
CA VAL A 63 -3.65 -10.66 -1.93
C VAL A 63 -3.67 -11.86 -2.87
N GLU A 64 -3.97 -13.02 -2.31
CA GLU A 64 -4.13 -14.25 -3.09
C GLU A 64 -5.56 -14.37 -3.60
N ASN A 65 -5.70 -14.64 -4.88
CA ASN A 65 -6.97 -14.96 -5.51
C ASN A 65 -6.75 -16.03 -6.59
N ASN A 66 -7.47 -17.14 -6.53
CA ASN A 66 -7.34 -18.28 -7.45
C ASN A 66 -5.88 -18.78 -7.61
N ASN A 67 -5.16 -18.93 -6.50
CA ASN A 67 -3.75 -19.34 -6.44
C ASN A 67 -2.76 -18.37 -7.14
N GLU A 68 -3.20 -17.14 -7.42
CA GLU A 68 -2.34 -16.08 -7.94
C GLU A 68 -2.24 -14.93 -6.95
N LEU A 69 -1.05 -14.34 -6.82
CA LEU A 69 -0.85 -13.15 -6.02
C LEU A 69 -1.03 -11.90 -6.87
N LYS A 70 -1.96 -11.04 -6.46
CA LYS A 70 -2.24 -9.75 -7.09
C LYS A 70 -1.89 -8.60 -6.15
N LYS A 71 -1.17 -7.61 -6.65
CA LYS A 71 -0.76 -6.44 -5.88
C LYS A 71 -1.91 -5.45 -5.77
N ILE A 72 -2.28 -5.10 -4.55
CA ILE A 72 -3.34 -4.13 -4.26
C ILE A 72 -2.87 -2.93 -3.43
N ILE A 73 -1.70 -3.03 -2.78
CA ILE A 73 -1.12 -1.94 -1.99
C ILE A 73 0.28 -1.61 -2.50
N PHE A 74 0.47 -0.34 -2.82
CA PHE A 74 1.73 0.21 -3.32
C PHE A 74 2.33 1.14 -2.27
N ILE A 75 3.65 1.07 -2.08
CA ILE A 75 4.41 1.94 -1.20
C ILE A 75 5.40 2.74 -2.04
N GLY A 76 5.27 4.06 -2.01
CA GLY A 76 6.15 4.97 -2.71
C GLY A 76 6.55 6.11 -1.80
N LEU A 77 7.81 6.14 -1.37
CA LEU A 77 8.31 7.08 -0.38
C LEU A 77 9.38 7.99 -0.98
N ARG A 78 9.48 9.19 -0.43
CA ARG A 78 10.62 10.08 -0.61
C ARG A 78 11.17 10.45 0.77
N TYR A 79 12.44 10.24 0.98
CA TYR A 79 13.15 10.69 2.18
C TYR A 79 13.96 11.95 1.87
N SER A 80 13.72 13.01 2.63
CA SER A 80 14.44 14.27 2.49
C SER A 80 14.60 14.96 3.84
N LYS A 81 15.81 15.33 4.19
CA LYS A 81 16.14 16.08 5.43
C LYS A 81 15.56 15.45 6.71
N GLY A 82 15.52 14.12 6.78
CA GLY A 82 14.98 13.40 7.96
C GLY A 82 13.47 13.17 7.93
N ILE A 83 12.76 13.69 6.95
CA ILE A 83 11.30 13.61 6.84
C ILE A 83 10.94 12.66 5.69
N ILE A 84 9.94 11.81 5.93
CA ILE A 84 9.31 11.00 4.91
C ILE A 84 8.16 11.79 4.27
N HIS A 85 8.15 11.78 2.95
CA HIS A 85 7.07 12.30 2.12
C HIS A 85 6.42 11.17 1.33
N HIS A 86 5.18 11.39 0.88
CA HIS A 86 4.33 10.40 0.25
C HIS A 86 3.96 9.28 1.22
N GLY A 87 3.70 8.08 0.75
CA GLY A 87 3.22 7.00 1.61
C GLY A 87 2.80 5.77 0.82
N LEU A 88 1.55 5.41 0.92
CA LEU A 88 1.00 4.23 0.27
C LEU A 88 -0.34 4.51 -0.42
N SER A 89 -0.68 3.65 -1.36
CA SER A 89 -1.99 3.63 -2.00
C SER A 89 -2.58 2.23 -1.97
N ILE A 90 -3.91 2.15 -1.79
CA ILE A 90 -4.69 0.92 -1.67
C ILE A 90 -5.76 0.91 -2.75
N ASN A 91 -5.77 -0.10 -3.59
CA ASN A 91 -6.75 -0.26 -4.66
C ASN A 91 -8.00 -0.96 -4.12
N PHE A 92 -9.04 -0.21 -3.81
CA PHE A 92 -10.36 -0.76 -3.43
C PHE A 92 -11.22 -1.06 -4.66
N ASP A 93 -11.48 -0.05 -5.47
CA ASP A 93 -12.39 -0.07 -6.62
C ASP A 93 -11.82 0.80 -7.75
N LEU A 94 -10.51 0.67 -7.98
CA LEU A 94 -9.82 1.45 -9.00
C LEU A 94 -10.06 0.84 -10.38
N ASP A 95 -10.35 1.70 -11.36
CA ASP A 95 -10.31 1.32 -12.77
C ASP A 95 -8.86 0.98 -13.17
N LEU A 96 -8.65 -0.26 -13.59
CA LEU A 96 -7.33 -0.80 -13.89
C LEU A 96 -6.86 -0.51 -15.32
N ASP A 97 -7.73 -0.06 -16.22
CA ASP A 97 -7.39 0.20 -17.63
C ASP A 97 -6.26 1.23 -17.76
N ASN A 98 -6.18 2.16 -16.82
CA ASN A 98 -5.11 3.15 -16.79
C ASN A 98 -3.75 2.57 -16.37
N PHE A 99 -3.71 1.46 -15.65
CA PHE A 99 -2.46 0.75 -15.37
C PHE A 99 -1.92 -0.01 -16.58
N GLN A 100 -2.80 -0.42 -17.50
CA GLN A 100 -2.38 -1.10 -18.72
C GLN A 100 -1.62 -0.18 -19.68
N LYS A 101 -1.82 1.15 -19.56
CA LYS A 101 -1.17 2.18 -20.39
C LYS A 101 0.21 2.60 -19.89
N ILE A 102 0.64 2.12 -18.73
CA ILE A 102 1.92 2.45 -18.11
C ILE A 102 2.65 1.16 -17.69
N ASP A 103 3.96 1.22 -17.51
CA ASP A 103 4.75 0.17 -16.87
C ASP A 103 4.90 0.50 -15.36
N PRO A 104 3.93 0.10 -14.52
CA PRO A 104 3.87 0.55 -13.14
C PRO A 104 4.94 -0.14 -12.30
N CYS A 105 5.99 0.60 -11.96
CA CYS A 105 7.06 0.11 -11.09
C CYS A 105 7.79 -1.15 -11.57
N GLY A 106 7.80 -1.42 -12.90
CA GLY A 106 8.42 -2.62 -13.48
C GLY A 106 7.67 -3.93 -13.18
N LEU A 107 6.39 -3.83 -12.84
CA LEU A 107 5.48 -4.95 -12.70
C LEU A 107 4.69 -5.14 -13.98
N ASN A 108 4.34 -6.39 -14.28
CA ASN A 108 3.34 -6.65 -15.31
C ASN A 108 1.98 -6.10 -14.82
N SER A 109 1.25 -5.40 -15.70
CA SER A 109 -0.10 -4.90 -15.37
C SER A 109 -1.04 -6.01 -14.91
N LYS A 110 -0.84 -7.24 -15.38
CA LYS A 110 -1.58 -8.44 -14.97
C LYS A 110 -1.40 -8.79 -13.48
N ASP A 111 -0.30 -8.35 -12.86
CA ASP A 111 -0.03 -8.61 -11.45
C ASP A 111 -0.71 -7.59 -10.52
N ILE A 112 -1.32 -6.56 -11.07
CA ILE A 112 -2.00 -5.49 -10.34
C ILE A 112 -3.50 -5.72 -10.36
N SER A 113 -4.16 -5.50 -9.22
CA SER A 113 -5.60 -5.59 -9.14
C SER A 113 -6.20 -4.64 -8.09
N SER A 114 -7.50 -4.73 -7.89
CA SER A 114 -8.26 -4.08 -6.82
C SER A 114 -9.11 -5.11 -6.10
N LEU A 115 -9.55 -4.80 -4.88
CA LEU A 115 -10.42 -5.72 -4.13
C LEU A 115 -11.71 -6.01 -4.86
N LYS A 116 -12.29 -5.01 -5.53
CA LYS A 116 -13.52 -5.17 -6.33
C LYS A 116 -13.30 -6.07 -7.53
N GLU A 117 -12.23 -5.88 -8.29
CA GLU A 117 -11.89 -6.70 -9.46
C GLU A 117 -11.71 -8.17 -9.07
N LEU A 118 -11.09 -8.41 -7.92
CA LEU A 118 -10.89 -9.76 -7.35
C LEU A 118 -12.14 -10.32 -6.68
N LYS A 119 -13.26 -9.59 -6.67
CA LYS A 119 -14.52 -9.97 -6.02
C LYS A 119 -14.37 -10.31 -4.54
N ILE A 120 -13.40 -9.68 -3.87
CA ILE A 120 -13.19 -9.83 -2.44
C ILE A 120 -14.20 -8.92 -1.72
N ASN A 121 -14.97 -9.49 -0.79
CA ASN A 121 -15.90 -8.71 0.02
C ASN A 121 -15.13 -7.83 1.02
N TYR A 122 -15.48 -6.56 1.11
CA TYR A 122 -14.83 -5.62 2.04
C TYR A 122 -15.76 -4.50 2.49
N ASN A 123 -15.51 -4.01 3.70
CA ASN A 123 -16.11 -2.77 4.19
C ASN A 123 -15.04 -1.66 4.21
N LYS A 124 -15.07 -0.79 3.20
CA LYS A 124 -14.08 0.29 3.03
C LYS A 124 -13.97 1.19 4.27
N ARG A 125 -15.12 1.54 4.88
CA ARG A 125 -15.17 2.42 6.06
C ARG A 125 -14.50 1.75 7.27
N LYS A 126 -14.77 0.46 7.48
CA LYS A 126 -14.18 -0.31 8.56
C LYS A 126 -12.66 -0.45 8.39
N ILE A 127 -12.20 -0.81 7.19
CA ILE A 127 -10.76 -0.88 6.88
C ILE A 127 -10.09 0.47 7.12
N TYR A 128 -10.72 1.58 6.72
CA TYR A 128 -10.18 2.91 6.97
C TYR A 128 -10.04 3.21 8.47
N GLN A 129 -11.02 2.86 9.29
CA GLN A 129 -10.96 3.03 10.74
C GLN A 129 -9.84 2.18 11.35
N ASP A 130 -9.76 0.90 10.98
CA ASP A 130 -8.72 -0.02 11.44
C ASP A 130 -7.30 0.46 11.05
N LEU A 131 -7.13 0.94 9.82
CA LEU A 131 -5.88 1.56 9.38
C LEU A 131 -5.50 2.76 10.24
N LYS A 132 -6.44 3.68 10.48
CA LYS A 132 -6.22 4.85 11.32
C LYS A 132 -5.78 4.46 12.74
N GLU A 133 -6.47 3.49 13.35
CA GLU A 133 -6.10 2.99 14.68
C GLU A 133 -4.69 2.40 14.70
N GLU A 134 -4.34 1.55 13.74
CA GLU A 134 -3.00 0.95 13.67
C GLU A 134 -1.91 2.01 13.41
N PHE A 135 -2.18 3.02 12.58
CA PHE A 135 -1.26 4.16 12.39
C PHE A 135 -1.03 4.92 13.70
N MET A 136 -2.10 5.21 14.46
CA MET A 136 -1.99 5.91 15.74
C MET A 136 -1.17 5.11 16.74
N LYS A 137 -1.35 3.80 16.86
CA LYS A 137 -0.56 2.93 17.75
C LYS A 137 0.92 2.91 17.45
N VAL A 138 1.28 2.95 16.15
CA VAL A 138 2.67 2.79 15.73
C VAL A 138 3.44 4.12 15.71
N PHE A 139 2.76 5.23 15.39
CA PHE A 139 3.41 6.50 15.13
C PHE A 139 3.02 7.63 16.08
N TYR A 140 2.06 7.43 16.96
CA TYR A 140 1.60 8.44 17.93
C TYR A 140 1.33 7.86 19.30
#